data_5a60e00cd911c9105a794cb4c8df846d
#
_entry.id   5a60e00cd911c9105a794cb4c8df846d
#
_cell.length_a   1.000
_cell.length_b   1.000
_cell.length_c   1.000
_cell.angle_alpha   90.00
_cell.angle_beta   90.00
_cell.angle_gamma   90.00
#
_symmetry.space_group_name_H-M   'P 1'
#
loop_
_entity.id
_entity.type
_entity.pdbx_description
1 polymer ?
#
loop_
_entity_poly.entity_id
_entity_poly.type
_entity_poly.pdbx_seq_one_letter_code
_entity_poly.pdbx_strand_id
1 'polypeptide(L)'
;MALQPAAGARDLNPREVERQRRFCDQLAEVYRRWGYQEVAPPTVERLDTLMAGGAIADREVVRLVADDPLGLRPELTASIARAACTRLAHRPRPLRLWAAGTTFRCFQGDGGDLRISERLQSGVELLGEASDAADMELLHLLLAALASLGLRDGHQTTLLLGHQGLLGSLLEVLPAELRSLARERLTAFDALGLHALPLPDNARERLSALMGLRGQPARVLVQLEQWLGPLPLLGRIEALLRSLEPVAARVGVRLQLDPTFQPHFDLYDGLVFKVVCQGQEAPVAIASGGRYDRLVARFCGAGALAAGTGFGFSIDALQELLASDHPGSLEPGPWLVAVAEISQLPAALARMNELHRQGESAEMCGQACGTEEEARQRAAQRGCRGAIWLG
;
A
#
# COMPACT_ATOMS: atom_id res chain seq x y z
N MET A 1 21.18 29.43 5.44
CA MET A 1 20.16 28.82 4.57
C MET A 1 20.22 27.31 4.82
N ALA A 2 19.12 26.69 5.19
CA ALA A 2 19.10 25.21 5.35
C ALA A 2 19.15 24.59 3.95
N LEU A 3 20.17 23.77 3.70
CA LEU A 3 20.35 23.06 2.42
C LEU A 3 19.73 21.64 2.43
N GLN A 4 19.18 21.23 3.55
CA GLN A 4 18.56 19.93 3.75
C GLN A 4 17.03 20.05 3.83
N PRO A 5 16.26 19.08 3.33
CA PRO A 5 14.83 19.02 3.52
C PRO A 5 14.46 18.88 5.01
N ALA A 6 13.18 18.98 5.33
CA ALA A 6 12.68 18.78 6.68
C ALA A 6 13.07 17.40 7.23
N ALA A 7 13.26 17.28 8.54
CA ALA A 7 13.61 16.02 9.19
C ALA A 7 12.54 14.95 8.91
N GLY A 8 12.94 13.83 8.32
CA GLY A 8 12.07 12.73 7.89
C GLY A 8 11.58 12.82 6.45
N ALA A 9 11.75 13.97 5.77
CA ALA A 9 11.52 14.13 4.34
C ALA A 9 12.83 13.99 3.55
N ARG A 10 12.72 13.67 2.25
CA ARG A 10 13.87 13.57 1.35
C ARG A 10 13.50 13.97 -0.08
N ASP A 11 14.46 14.47 -0.82
CA ASP A 11 14.30 14.65 -2.26
C ASP A 11 14.40 13.29 -2.97
N LEU A 12 13.54 13.09 -3.97
CA LEU A 12 13.62 11.94 -4.87
C LEU A 12 14.40 12.34 -6.12
N ASN A 13 15.35 11.52 -6.52
CA ASN A 13 16.03 11.72 -7.78
C ASN A 13 15.13 11.37 -8.99
N PRO A 14 15.44 11.82 -10.22
CA PRO A 14 14.59 11.57 -11.40
C PRO A 14 14.25 10.10 -11.63
N ARG A 15 15.20 9.19 -11.37
CA ARG A 15 15.01 7.74 -11.54
C ARG A 15 14.03 7.17 -10.51
N GLU A 16 14.08 7.66 -9.28
CA GLU A 16 13.13 7.25 -8.22
C GLU A 16 11.71 7.69 -8.58
N VAL A 17 11.55 8.95 -9.05
CA VAL A 17 10.25 9.48 -9.49
C VAL A 17 9.67 8.69 -10.66
N GLU A 18 10.49 8.39 -11.68
CA GLU A 18 10.06 7.60 -12.83
C GLU A 18 9.60 6.19 -12.42
N ARG A 19 10.33 5.55 -11.51
CA ARG A 19 9.98 4.22 -11.00
C ARG A 19 8.68 4.24 -10.21
N GLN A 20 8.48 5.24 -9.34
CA GLN A 20 7.23 5.42 -8.61
C GLN A 20 6.04 5.61 -9.55
N ARG A 21 6.19 6.45 -10.60
CA ARG A 21 5.14 6.64 -11.61
C ARG A 21 4.81 5.34 -12.32
N ARG A 22 5.81 4.57 -12.73
CA ARG A 22 5.61 3.27 -13.39
C ARG A 22 4.78 2.31 -12.52
N PHE A 23 5.09 2.18 -11.23
CA PHE A 23 4.29 1.36 -10.32
C PHE A 23 2.86 1.87 -10.20
N CYS A 24 2.66 3.18 -10.05
CA CYS A 24 1.32 3.76 -10.00
C CYS A 24 0.54 3.49 -11.29
N ASP A 25 1.16 3.62 -12.46
CA ASP A 25 0.52 3.41 -13.76
C ASP A 25 0.15 1.92 -13.96
N GLN A 26 1.04 1.00 -13.61
CA GLN A 26 0.78 -0.45 -13.65
C GLN A 26 -0.41 -0.84 -12.75
N LEU A 27 -0.44 -0.34 -11.53
CA LEU A 27 -1.53 -0.58 -10.59
C LEU A 27 -2.85 0.05 -11.10
N ALA A 28 -2.80 1.30 -11.56
CA ALA A 28 -3.96 2.01 -12.10
C ALA A 28 -4.58 1.28 -13.29
N GLU A 29 -3.77 0.70 -14.17
CA GLU A 29 -4.25 -0.08 -15.30
C GLU A 29 -4.99 -1.35 -14.84
N VAL A 30 -4.48 -2.04 -13.82
CA VAL A 30 -5.18 -3.19 -13.23
C VAL A 30 -6.50 -2.76 -12.61
N TYR A 31 -6.51 -1.69 -11.82
CA TYR A 31 -7.73 -1.18 -11.17
C TYR A 31 -8.81 -0.80 -12.19
N ARG A 32 -8.45 -0.10 -13.27
CA ARG A 32 -9.38 0.26 -14.35
C ARG A 32 -10.00 -0.97 -15.03
N ARG A 33 -9.19 -2.02 -15.27
CA ARG A 33 -9.68 -3.29 -15.84
C ARG A 33 -10.69 -3.99 -14.95
N TRP A 34 -10.61 -3.79 -13.63
CA TRP A 34 -11.58 -4.29 -12.66
C TRP A 34 -12.77 -3.34 -12.43
N GLY A 35 -12.88 -2.27 -13.22
CA GLY A 35 -13.99 -1.33 -13.16
C GLY A 35 -13.90 -0.28 -12.07
N TYR A 36 -12.72 -0.12 -11.44
CA TYR A 36 -12.48 0.93 -10.45
C TYR A 36 -12.23 2.28 -11.12
N GLN A 37 -12.83 3.33 -10.59
CA GLN A 37 -12.71 4.70 -11.08
C GLN A 37 -11.82 5.53 -10.17
N GLU A 38 -11.01 6.38 -10.77
CA GLU A 38 -10.12 7.26 -10.04
C GLU A 38 -10.88 8.34 -9.28
N VAL A 39 -10.45 8.59 -8.04
CA VAL A 39 -10.89 9.70 -7.21
C VAL A 39 -9.67 10.39 -6.59
N ALA A 40 -9.71 11.70 -6.50
CA ALA A 40 -8.63 12.49 -5.90
C ALA A 40 -9.12 13.19 -4.61
N PRO A 41 -9.04 12.54 -3.45
CA PRO A 41 -9.36 13.19 -2.19
C PRO A 41 -8.32 14.28 -1.87
N PRO A 42 -8.70 15.36 -1.14
CA PRO A 42 -7.76 16.42 -0.77
C PRO A 42 -6.65 15.91 0.13
N THR A 43 -5.48 16.54 0.06
CA THR A 43 -4.34 16.27 0.95
C THR A 43 -4.55 16.83 2.34
N VAL A 44 -5.20 18.00 2.40
CA VAL A 44 -5.57 18.66 3.66
C VAL A 44 -7.01 18.29 4.00
N GLU A 45 -7.22 17.77 5.19
CA GLU A 45 -8.53 17.34 5.68
C GLU A 45 -8.79 17.89 7.09
N ARG A 46 -10.06 17.86 7.50
CA ARG A 46 -10.45 18.14 8.89
C ARG A 46 -9.96 17.02 9.80
N LEU A 47 -9.52 17.36 11.00
CA LEU A 47 -9.03 16.37 11.96
C LEU A 47 -10.09 15.33 12.34
N ASP A 48 -11.38 15.69 12.39
CA ASP A 48 -12.48 14.78 12.65
C ASP A 48 -12.58 13.69 11.56
N THR A 49 -12.35 14.03 10.28
CA THR A 49 -12.26 13.07 9.18
C THR A 49 -11.05 12.15 9.33
N LEU A 50 -9.87 12.71 9.63
CA LEU A 50 -8.64 11.95 9.77
C LEU A 50 -8.68 10.97 10.95
N MET A 51 -9.36 11.35 12.02
CA MET A 51 -9.52 10.54 13.24
C MET A 51 -10.71 9.56 13.18
N ALA A 52 -11.57 9.68 12.16
CA ALA A 52 -12.79 8.88 12.07
C ALA A 52 -12.53 7.37 12.04
N GLY A 53 -11.42 6.92 11.44
CA GLY A 53 -11.06 5.50 11.38
C GLY A 53 -10.61 4.89 12.70
N GLY A 54 -10.15 5.69 13.67
CA GLY A 54 -9.46 5.20 14.85
C GLY A 54 -8.13 4.51 14.56
N ALA A 55 -7.73 4.50 13.29
CA ALA A 55 -6.56 3.79 12.76
C ALA A 55 -5.24 4.49 13.09
N ILE A 56 -5.30 5.80 13.30
CA ILE A 56 -4.12 6.66 13.44
C ILE A 56 -4.16 7.29 14.83
N ALA A 57 -3.10 7.10 15.58
CA ALA A 57 -2.98 7.78 16.86
C ALA A 57 -2.89 9.30 16.64
N ASP A 58 -3.52 10.08 17.52
CA ASP A 58 -3.56 11.54 17.41
C ASP A 58 -2.15 12.17 17.24
N ARG A 59 -1.15 11.61 17.90
CA ARG A 59 0.26 12.03 17.82
C ARG A 59 0.92 11.75 16.45
N GLU A 60 0.32 10.88 15.62
CA GLU A 60 0.84 10.54 14.28
C GLU A 60 0.29 11.46 13.20
N VAL A 61 -0.74 12.27 13.50
CA VAL A 61 -1.34 13.18 12.54
C VAL A 61 -0.52 14.48 12.45
N VAL A 62 -0.11 14.82 11.23
CA VAL A 62 0.53 16.12 10.94
C VAL A 62 -0.54 17.20 10.98
N ARG A 63 -0.56 18.00 12.05
CA ARG A 63 -1.51 19.10 12.23
C ARG A 63 -1.03 20.37 11.56
N LEU A 64 -1.96 21.12 10.98
CA LEU A 64 -1.68 22.42 10.36
C LEU A 64 -2.02 23.55 11.33
N VAL A 65 -1.24 24.62 11.24
CA VAL A 65 -1.55 25.87 11.93
C VAL A 65 -2.57 26.64 11.07
N ALA A 66 -3.83 26.57 11.46
CA ALA A 66 -4.97 27.19 10.80
C ALA A 66 -6.06 27.50 11.81
N ASP A 67 -7.05 28.35 11.46
CA ASP A 67 -8.18 28.66 12.34
C ASP A 67 -9.08 27.44 12.57
N ASP A 68 -9.27 26.63 11.52
CA ASP A 68 -9.96 25.35 11.62
C ASP A 68 -8.98 24.21 12.03
N PRO A 69 -9.48 23.15 12.71
CA PRO A 69 -8.69 21.96 13.05
C PRO A 69 -8.42 21.11 11.80
N LEU A 70 -7.30 21.39 11.13
CA LEU A 70 -6.88 20.72 9.89
C LEU A 70 -5.60 19.90 10.10
N GLY A 71 -5.41 18.90 9.21
CA GLY A 71 -4.20 18.10 9.15
C GLY A 71 -3.93 17.57 7.76
N LEU A 72 -2.73 16.99 7.58
CA LEU A 72 -2.39 16.25 6.38
C LEU A 72 -2.86 14.79 6.52
N ARG A 73 -3.42 14.24 5.45
CA ARG A 73 -3.94 12.85 5.44
C ARG A 73 -2.84 11.82 5.71
N PRO A 74 -3.01 10.96 6.74
CA PRO A 74 -2.07 9.88 7.05
C PRO A 74 -2.29 8.60 6.23
N GLU A 75 -3.44 8.53 5.51
CA GLU A 75 -3.86 7.45 4.63
C GLU A 75 -4.97 7.97 3.69
N LEU A 76 -5.38 7.16 2.70
CA LEU A 76 -6.36 7.58 1.69
C LEU A 76 -7.80 7.16 2.03
N THR A 77 -7.99 6.08 2.78
CA THR A 77 -9.28 5.39 2.98
C THR A 77 -10.34 6.28 3.63
N ALA A 78 -10.02 6.98 4.72
CA ALA A 78 -10.97 7.85 5.41
C ALA A 78 -11.47 8.98 4.52
N SER A 79 -10.57 9.62 3.76
CA SER A 79 -10.91 10.69 2.82
C SER A 79 -11.78 10.18 1.67
N ILE A 80 -11.51 8.97 1.15
CA ILE A 80 -12.33 8.33 0.10
C ILE A 80 -13.71 7.94 0.66
N ALA A 81 -13.77 7.34 1.85
CA ALA A 81 -15.02 6.96 2.51
C ALA A 81 -15.91 8.20 2.77
N ARG A 82 -15.34 9.31 3.26
CA ARG A 82 -16.05 10.58 3.40
C ARG A 82 -16.57 11.08 2.04
N ALA A 83 -15.74 11.08 1.01
CA ALA A 83 -16.15 11.53 -0.33
C ALA A 83 -17.27 10.65 -0.90
N ALA A 84 -17.22 9.34 -0.67
CA ALA A 84 -18.27 8.40 -1.07
C ALA A 84 -19.62 8.71 -0.40
N CYS A 85 -19.60 9.12 0.89
CA CYS A 85 -20.82 9.42 1.65
C CYS A 85 -21.32 10.87 1.48
N THR A 86 -20.54 11.73 0.84
CA THR A 86 -20.87 13.14 0.62
C THR A 86 -20.98 13.45 -0.88
N ARG A 87 -19.86 13.75 -1.52
CA ARG A 87 -19.82 14.17 -2.94
C ARG A 87 -20.38 13.13 -3.90
N LEU A 88 -20.17 11.83 -3.59
CA LEU A 88 -20.63 10.70 -4.41
C LEU A 88 -21.86 9.99 -3.82
N ALA A 89 -22.52 10.56 -2.81
CA ALA A 89 -23.64 9.94 -2.12
C ALA A 89 -24.79 9.54 -3.03
N HIS A 90 -25.02 10.30 -4.11
CA HIS A 90 -26.09 10.09 -5.10
C HIS A 90 -25.78 8.98 -6.11
N ARG A 91 -24.55 8.47 -6.15
CA ARG A 91 -24.16 7.43 -7.12
C ARG A 91 -24.66 6.05 -6.67
N PRO A 92 -25.06 5.17 -7.61
CA PRO A 92 -25.44 3.80 -7.30
C PRO A 92 -24.32 3.04 -6.58
N ARG A 93 -24.69 2.18 -5.64
CA ARG A 93 -23.75 1.28 -4.95
C ARG A 93 -23.72 -0.09 -5.64
N PRO A 94 -22.59 -0.81 -5.56
CA PRO A 94 -21.34 -0.46 -4.88
C PRO A 94 -20.52 0.54 -5.70
N LEU A 95 -19.76 1.40 -4.99
CA LEU A 95 -18.74 2.24 -5.59
C LEU A 95 -17.39 1.50 -5.62
N ARG A 96 -16.79 1.45 -6.78
CA ARG A 96 -15.41 0.96 -7.00
C ARG A 96 -14.52 2.15 -7.26
N LEU A 97 -13.71 2.52 -6.27
CA LEU A 97 -12.87 3.72 -6.31
C LEU A 97 -11.41 3.34 -6.13
N TRP A 98 -10.51 4.08 -6.77
CA TRP A 98 -9.08 3.98 -6.52
C TRP A 98 -8.46 5.37 -6.44
N ALA A 99 -7.35 5.49 -5.71
CA ALA A 99 -6.57 6.72 -5.64
C ALA A 99 -5.08 6.39 -5.51
N ALA A 100 -4.25 7.30 -6.01
CA ALA A 100 -2.83 7.35 -5.69
C ALA A 100 -2.49 8.75 -5.14
N GLY A 101 -1.66 8.81 -4.10
CA GLY A 101 -1.32 10.10 -3.51
C GLY A 101 -0.40 9.97 -2.29
N THR A 102 0.24 11.09 -1.99
CA THR A 102 1.12 11.20 -0.83
C THR A 102 0.33 11.20 0.48
N THR A 103 0.83 10.48 1.45
CA THR A 103 0.34 10.39 2.82
C THR A 103 1.43 10.86 3.78
N PHE A 104 1.04 11.37 4.94
CA PHE A 104 1.94 12.04 5.88
C PHE A 104 1.73 11.52 7.29
N ARG A 105 2.80 11.15 7.99
CA ARG A 105 2.74 10.74 9.39
C ARG A 105 3.84 11.35 10.21
N CYS A 106 3.50 11.77 11.43
CA CYS A 106 4.48 12.06 12.45
C CYS A 106 4.98 10.76 13.08
N PHE A 107 6.27 10.67 13.31
CA PHE A 107 6.90 9.60 14.10
C PHE A 107 8.02 10.16 14.96
N GLN A 108 8.35 9.44 16.02
CA GLN A 108 9.44 9.81 16.90
C GLN A 108 10.74 9.21 16.37
N GLY A 109 11.71 10.05 16.08
CA GLY A 109 13.06 9.63 15.71
C GLY A 109 13.86 9.08 16.91
N ASP A 110 15.00 8.46 16.63
CA ASP A 110 15.87 7.84 17.65
C ASP A 110 16.33 8.82 18.74
N GLY A 111 16.42 10.11 18.42
CA GLY A 111 16.75 11.18 19.36
C GLY A 111 15.53 11.73 20.15
N GLY A 112 14.33 11.17 19.95
CA GLY A 112 13.10 11.65 20.58
C GLY A 112 12.47 12.87 19.86
N ASP A 113 13.08 13.36 18.79
CA ASP A 113 12.58 14.43 17.95
C ASP A 113 11.38 13.97 17.09
N LEU A 114 10.44 14.86 16.86
CA LEU A 114 9.30 14.59 16.00
C LEU A 114 9.70 14.79 14.54
N ARG A 115 9.48 13.78 13.72
CA ARG A 115 9.78 13.77 12.27
C ARG A 115 8.51 13.52 11.46
N ILE A 116 8.49 14.00 10.23
CA ILE A 116 7.39 13.79 9.30
C ILE A 116 7.87 12.83 8.21
N SER A 117 7.13 11.73 8.03
CA SER A 117 7.32 10.80 6.92
C SER A 117 6.33 11.13 5.81
N GLU A 118 6.82 11.29 4.60
CA GLU A 118 6.04 11.35 3.37
C GLU A 118 6.14 9.99 2.66
N ARG A 119 4.99 9.41 2.28
CA ARG A 119 4.94 8.14 1.57
C ARG A 119 3.92 8.18 0.47
N LEU A 120 4.26 7.64 -0.70
CA LEU A 120 3.33 7.49 -1.81
C LEU A 120 2.52 6.19 -1.64
N GLN A 121 1.21 6.32 -1.62
CA GLN A 121 0.27 5.21 -1.52
C GLN A 121 -0.56 5.11 -2.80
N SER A 122 -0.88 3.88 -3.25
CA SER A 122 -1.85 3.61 -4.30
C SER A 122 -2.78 2.49 -3.83
N GLY A 123 -4.10 2.70 -3.91
CA GLY A 123 -5.04 1.72 -3.36
C GLY A 123 -6.44 1.84 -3.92
N VAL A 124 -7.27 0.87 -3.58
CA VAL A 124 -8.67 0.73 -4.00
C VAL A 124 -9.60 0.61 -2.81
N GLU A 125 -10.84 1.07 -3.00
CA GLU A 125 -11.92 1.00 -2.03
C GLU A 125 -13.21 0.54 -2.72
N LEU A 126 -13.82 -0.53 -2.22
CA LEU A 126 -15.13 -1.04 -2.61
C LEU A 126 -16.14 -0.69 -1.51
N LEU A 127 -17.08 0.20 -1.81
CA LEU A 127 -17.94 0.83 -0.81
C LEU A 127 -19.42 0.57 -1.10
N GLY A 128 -20.16 0.16 -0.06
CA GLY A 128 -21.60 -0.10 -0.15
C GLY A 128 -21.95 -1.53 -0.57
N GLU A 129 -21.05 -2.52 -0.33
CA GLU A 129 -21.27 -3.94 -0.56
C GLU A 129 -20.76 -4.74 0.63
N ALA A 130 -21.70 -5.34 1.39
CA ALA A 130 -21.40 -6.06 2.64
C ALA A 130 -21.21 -7.59 2.45
N SER A 131 -21.28 -8.09 1.21
CA SER A 131 -21.22 -9.53 0.93
C SER A 131 -19.81 -10.09 0.97
N ASP A 132 -19.70 -11.41 1.16
CA ASP A 132 -18.44 -12.15 1.03
C ASP A 132 -17.86 -12.04 -0.38
N ALA A 133 -18.71 -11.78 -1.40
CA ALA A 133 -18.27 -11.56 -2.77
C ALA A 133 -17.39 -10.31 -2.92
N ALA A 134 -17.64 -9.26 -2.11
CA ALA A 134 -16.79 -8.06 -2.10
C ALA A 134 -15.37 -8.36 -1.59
N ASP A 135 -15.25 -9.18 -0.54
CA ASP A 135 -13.94 -9.58 -0.01
C ASP A 135 -13.21 -10.50 -1.01
N MET A 136 -13.95 -11.39 -1.69
CA MET A 136 -13.37 -12.22 -2.78
C MET A 136 -12.88 -11.37 -3.94
N GLU A 137 -13.71 -10.45 -4.45
CA GLU A 137 -13.34 -9.53 -5.53
C GLU A 137 -12.06 -8.77 -5.17
N LEU A 138 -12.03 -8.19 -3.96
CA LEU A 138 -10.92 -7.39 -3.49
C LEU A 138 -9.60 -8.17 -3.45
N LEU A 139 -9.60 -9.38 -2.91
CA LEU A 139 -8.38 -10.20 -2.82
C LEU A 139 -7.94 -10.76 -4.18
N HIS A 140 -8.88 -11.07 -5.07
CA HIS A 140 -8.56 -11.42 -6.46
C HIS A 140 -7.93 -10.23 -7.20
N LEU A 141 -8.45 -9.02 -7.02
CA LEU A 141 -7.87 -7.79 -7.55
C LEU A 141 -6.46 -7.55 -6.98
N LEU A 142 -6.26 -7.76 -5.66
CA LEU A 142 -4.93 -7.67 -5.05
C LEU A 142 -3.93 -8.63 -5.70
N LEU A 143 -4.32 -9.90 -5.92
CA LEU A 143 -3.45 -10.87 -6.60
C LEU A 143 -3.15 -10.48 -8.05
N ALA A 144 -4.14 -9.92 -8.78
CA ALA A 144 -3.93 -9.40 -10.13
C ALA A 144 -2.98 -8.19 -10.13
N ALA A 145 -3.08 -7.31 -9.14
CA ALA A 145 -2.17 -6.18 -8.95
C ALA A 145 -0.74 -6.66 -8.65
N LEU A 146 -0.58 -7.63 -7.75
CA LEU A 146 0.72 -8.23 -7.44
C LEU A 146 1.37 -8.86 -8.68
N ALA A 147 0.60 -9.55 -9.52
CA ALA A 147 1.08 -10.13 -10.77
C ALA A 147 1.65 -9.08 -11.75
N SER A 148 1.16 -7.84 -11.70
CA SER A 148 1.62 -6.76 -12.58
C SER A 148 2.94 -6.11 -12.15
N LEU A 149 3.38 -6.33 -10.90
CA LEU A 149 4.52 -5.61 -10.30
C LEU A 149 5.89 -6.25 -10.57
N GLY A 150 5.93 -7.42 -11.23
CA GLY A 150 7.18 -8.10 -11.56
C GLY A 150 7.90 -8.70 -10.35
N LEU A 151 7.16 -9.04 -9.29
CA LEU A 151 7.69 -9.77 -8.14
C LEU A 151 8.19 -11.17 -8.57
N ARG A 152 9.33 -11.59 -8.03
CA ARG A 152 9.99 -12.87 -8.36
C ARG A 152 9.93 -13.84 -7.18
N ASP A 153 10.21 -15.12 -7.42
CA ASP A 153 10.24 -16.15 -6.39
C ASP A 153 11.17 -15.81 -5.22
N GLY A 154 12.28 -15.11 -5.48
CA GLY A 154 13.21 -14.65 -4.45
C GLY A 154 12.60 -13.71 -3.41
N HIS A 155 11.53 -12.99 -3.75
CA HIS A 155 10.81 -12.13 -2.81
C HIS A 155 9.91 -12.90 -1.86
N GLN A 156 9.67 -14.19 -2.05
CA GLN A 156 8.85 -15.06 -1.20
C GLN A 156 7.54 -14.41 -0.76
N THR A 157 6.83 -13.81 -1.72
CA THR A 157 5.62 -13.01 -1.46
C THR A 157 4.58 -13.83 -0.69
N THR A 158 4.16 -13.32 0.45
CA THR A 158 3.19 -13.97 1.34
C THR A 158 2.01 -13.03 1.57
N LEU A 159 0.80 -13.53 1.31
CA LEU A 159 -0.45 -12.89 1.71
C LEU A 159 -0.86 -13.46 3.06
N LEU A 160 -0.65 -12.66 4.10
CA LEU A 160 -1.06 -12.95 5.46
C LEU A 160 -2.50 -12.49 5.64
N LEU A 161 -3.38 -13.40 6.07
CA LEU A 161 -4.80 -13.16 6.31
C LEU A 161 -5.15 -13.38 7.78
N GLY A 162 -6.05 -12.54 8.28
CA GLY A 162 -6.69 -12.64 9.59
C GLY A 162 -8.15 -12.23 9.51
N HIS A 163 -8.89 -12.40 10.60
CA HIS A 163 -10.28 -11.97 10.68
C HIS A 163 -10.64 -11.59 12.10
N GLN A 164 -11.15 -10.37 12.28
CA GLN A 164 -11.51 -9.81 13.60
C GLN A 164 -12.50 -10.71 14.37
N GLY A 165 -13.53 -11.20 13.68
CA GLY A 165 -14.53 -12.09 14.30
C GLY A 165 -13.94 -13.42 14.76
N LEU A 166 -12.86 -13.90 14.12
CA LEU A 166 -12.22 -15.16 14.49
C LEU A 166 -11.58 -15.07 15.87
N LEU A 167 -10.76 -14.04 16.10
CA LEU A 167 -10.17 -13.80 17.42
C LEU A 167 -11.26 -13.49 18.45
N GLY A 168 -12.31 -12.77 18.05
CA GLY A 168 -13.50 -12.56 18.91
C GLY A 168 -14.07 -13.86 19.42
N SER A 169 -14.42 -14.80 18.51
CA SER A 169 -14.99 -16.11 18.88
C SER A 169 -14.05 -16.95 19.74
N LEU A 170 -12.75 -16.90 19.49
CA LEU A 170 -11.75 -17.59 20.31
C LEU A 170 -11.69 -17.06 21.74
N LEU A 171 -11.98 -15.78 21.95
CA LEU A 171 -11.97 -15.13 23.26
C LEU A 171 -13.33 -15.21 23.99
N GLU A 172 -14.41 -15.62 23.33
CA GLU A 172 -15.75 -15.74 23.97
C GLU A 172 -15.79 -16.73 25.14
N VAL A 173 -14.91 -17.71 25.15
CA VAL A 173 -14.76 -18.67 26.25
C VAL A 173 -14.24 -18.04 27.54
N LEU A 174 -13.68 -16.82 27.45
CA LEU A 174 -13.17 -16.08 28.61
C LEU A 174 -14.25 -15.21 29.27
N PRO A 175 -14.12 -14.94 30.57
CA PRO A 175 -14.87 -13.89 31.25
C PRO A 175 -14.76 -12.56 30.50
N ALA A 176 -15.85 -11.81 30.42
CA ALA A 176 -15.91 -10.57 29.58
C ALA A 176 -14.82 -9.56 29.96
N GLU A 177 -14.52 -9.44 31.26
CA GLU A 177 -13.50 -8.53 31.80
C GLU A 177 -12.08 -8.88 31.40
N LEU A 178 -11.80 -10.13 31.03
CA LEU A 178 -10.46 -10.57 30.60
C LEU A 178 -10.25 -10.54 29.08
N ARG A 179 -11.32 -10.45 28.29
CA ARG A 179 -11.24 -10.56 26.81
C ARG A 179 -10.38 -9.47 26.17
N SER A 180 -10.54 -8.23 26.62
CA SER A 180 -9.76 -7.11 26.08
C SER A 180 -8.27 -7.27 26.37
N LEU A 181 -7.93 -7.61 27.61
CA LEU A 181 -6.54 -7.79 28.02
C LEU A 181 -5.91 -9.01 27.36
N ALA A 182 -6.64 -10.13 27.26
CA ALA A 182 -6.16 -11.32 26.55
C ALA A 182 -5.91 -11.03 25.05
N ARG A 183 -6.81 -10.25 24.41
CA ARG A 183 -6.62 -9.78 23.02
C ARG A 183 -5.34 -8.98 22.90
N GLU A 184 -5.12 -7.99 23.76
CA GLU A 184 -3.91 -7.16 23.76
C GLU A 184 -2.64 -8.02 23.87
N ARG A 185 -2.60 -8.97 24.83
CA ARG A 185 -1.46 -9.85 25.01
C ARG A 185 -1.20 -10.76 23.80
N LEU A 186 -2.25 -11.34 23.22
CA LEU A 186 -2.16 -12.19 22.03
C LEU A 186 -1.64 -11.43 20.81
N THR A 187 -2.19 -10.24 20.55
CA THR A 187 -1.80 -9.43 19.38
C THR A 187 -0.42 -8.80 19.51
N ALA A 188 0.04 -8.57 20.76
CA ALA A 188 1.40 -8.14 21.06
C ALA A 188 2.41 -9.31 21.17
N PHE A 189 1.96 -10.57 21.03
CA PHE A 189 2.77 -11.78 21.26
C PHE A 189 3.43 -11.79 22.66
N ASP A 190 2.75 -11.20 23.67
CA ASP A 190 3.20 -11.14 25.06
C ASP A 190 2.82 -12.43 25.81
N ALA A 191 3.62 -13.47 25.67
CA ALA A 191 3.40 -14.75 26.32
C ALA A 191 3.45 -14.64 27.85
N LEU A 192 4.34 -13.83 28.40
CA LEU A 192 4.47 -13.65 29.85
C LEU A 192 3.25 -12.93 30.42
N GLY A 193 2.81 -11.85 29.78
CA GLY A 193 1.61 -11.14 30.17
C GLY A 193 0.36 -12.02 30.06
N LEU A 194 0.25 -12.90 29.05
CA LEU A 194 -0.82 -13.85 28.90
C LEU A 194 -0.84 -14.88 30.06
N HIS A 195 0.31 -15.42 30.42
CA HIS A 195 0.46 -16.35 31.56
C HIS A 195 0.10 -15.73 32.90
N ALA A 196 0.30 -14.44 33.07
CA ALA A 196 -0.01 -13.72 34.31
C ALA A 196 -1.53 -13.47 34.51
N LEU A 197 -2.35 -13.68 33.46
CA LEU A 197 -3.79 -13.51 33.56
C LEU A 197 -4.42 -14.62 34.46
N PRO A 198 -5.45 -14.30 35.26
CA PRO A 198 -6.16 -15.26 36.08
C PRO A 198 -7.12 -16.14 35.23
N LEU A 199 -6.53 -16.95 34.35
CA LEU A 199 -7.22 -17.83 33.41
C LEU A 199 -7.26 -19.28 33.96
N PRO A 200 -8.34 -20.03 33.68
CA PRO A 200 -8.34 -21.48 33.84
C PRO A 200 -7.22 -22.11 32.99
N ASP A 201 -6.62 -23.21 33.48
CA ASP A 201 -5.47 -23.82 32.84
C ASP A 201 -5.74 -24.24 31.37
N ASN A 202 -6.92 -24.82 31.12
CA ASN A 202 -7.32 -25.20 29.76
C ASN A 202 -7.47 -23.98 28.80
N ALA A 203 -7.92 -22.84 29.30
CA ALA A 203 -7.98 -21.61 28.50
C ALA A 203 -6.58 -21.04 28.25
N ARG A 204 -5.73 -21.05 29.27
CA ARG A 204 -4.34 -20.60 29.17
C ARG A 204 -3.56 -21.42 28.15
N GLU A 205 -3.67 -22.76 28.20
CA GLU A 205 -3.01 -23.65 27.24
C GLU A 205 -3.50 -23.39 25.82
N ARG A 206 -4.81 -23.25 25.60
CA ARG A 206 -5.39 -22.93 24.28
C ARG A 206 -4.89 -21.58 23.73
N LEU A 207 -4.89 -20.54 24.55
CA LEU A 207 -4.44 -19.22 24.11
C LEU A 207 -2.92 -19.18 23.86
N SER A 208 -2.13 -19.92 24.64
CA SER A 208 -0.71 -20.09 24.38
C SER A 208 -0.45 -20.82 23.05
N ALA A 209 -1.22 -21.87 22.77
CA ALA A 209 -1.14 -22.58 21.48
C ALA A 209 -1.58 -21.67 20.31
N LEU A 210 -2.57 -20.78 20.52
CA LEU A 210 -3.05 -19.83 19.53
C LEU A 210 -1.96 -18.85 19.10
N MET A 211 -1.07 -18.43 19.98
CA MET A 211 0.07 -17.55 19.64
C MET A 211 1.02 -18.18 18.60
N GLY A 212 1.08 -19.51 18.52
CA GLY A 212 1.85 -20.25 17.54
C GLY A 212 1.06 -20.71 16.32
N LEU A 213 -0.28 -20.59 16.36
CA LEU A 213 -1.16 -21.10 15.32
C LEU A 213 -1.22 -20.15 14.13
N ARG A 214 -0.29 -20.32 13.19
CA ARG A 214 -0.23 -19.61 11.92
C ARG A 214 0.41 -20.46 10.84
N GLY A 215 0.13 -20.17 9.59
CA GLY A 215 0.75 -20.84 8.45
C GLY A 215 -0.25 -21.27 7.40
N GLN A 216 -0.05 -22.45 6.83
CA GLN A 216 -0.89 -22.97 5.75
C GLN A 216 -2.38 -22.98 6.16
N PRO A 217 -3.26 -22.33 5.38
CA PRO A 217 -4.66 -22.14 5.77
C PRO A 217 -5.40 -23.42 6.17
N ALA A 218 -5.27 -24.49 5.40
CA ALA A 218 -5.96 -25.74 5.67
C ALA A 218 -5.62 -26.33 7.06
N ARG A 219 -4.35 -26.27 7.47
CA ARG A 219 -3.92 -26.73 8.81
C ARG A 219 -4.50 -25.87 9.93
N VAL A 220 -4.49 -24.55 9.73
CA VAL A 220 -5.00 -23.60 10.72
C VAL A 220 -6.51 -23.77 10.86
N LEU A 221 -7.26 -23.90 9.77
CA LEU A 221 -8.71 -24.09 9.80
C LEU A 221 -9.11 -25.37 10.53
N VAL A 222 -8.45 -26.50 10.29
CA VAL A 222 -8.70 -27.76 11.02
C VAL A 222 -8.53 -27.57 12.53
N GLN A 223 -7.47 -26.88 12.95
CA GLN A 223 -7.25 -26.63 14.38
C GLN A 223 -8.31 -25.71 14.99
N LEU A 224 -8.72 -24.67 14.23
CA LEU A 224 -9.78 -23.76 14.66
C LEU A 224 -11.12 -24.45 14.77
N GLU A 225 -11.47 -25.34 13.84
CA GLU A 225 -12.70 -26.13 13.89
C GLU A 225 -12.72 -27.07 15.10
N GLN A 226 -11.59 -27.68 15.45
CA GLN A 226 -11.46 -28.48 16.68
C GLN A 226 -11.70 -27.64 17.96
N TRP A 227 -11.31 -26.39 17.96
CA TRP A 227 -11.45 -25.51 19.12
C TRP A 227 -12.81 -24.82 19.24
N LEU A 228 -13.39 -24.42 18.11
CA LEU A 228 -14.62 -23.62 18.04
C LEU A 228 -15.87 -24.44 17.69
N GLY A 229 -15.65 -25.67 17.15
CA GLY A 229 -16.73 -26.43 16.52
C GLY A 229 -17.14 -25.82 15.18
N PRO A 230 -18.26 -26.27 14.61
CA PRO A 230 -18.76 -25.76 13.34
C PRO A 230 -19.27 -24.34 13.52
N LEU A 231 -18.50 -23.38 12.97
CA LEU A 231 -18.82 -21.95 12.98
C LEU A 231 -19.03 -21.46 11.53
N PRO A 232 -20.15 -20.78 11.19
CA PRO A 232 -20.39 -20.26 9.84
C PRO A 232 -19.26 -19.40 9.32
N LEU A 233 -18.57 -18.65 10.18
CA LEU A 233 -17.41 -17.84 9.82
C LEU A 233 -16.26 -18.68 9.27
N LEU A 234 -15.97 -19.86 9.85
CA LEU A 234 -14.92 -20.75 9.35
C LEU A 234 -15.22 -21.21 7.93
N GLY A 235 -16.48 -21.60 7.65
CA GLY A 235 -16.91 -21.98 6.31
C GLY A 235 -16.75 -20.85 5.28
N ARG A 236 -17.03 -19.60 5.65
CA ARG A 236 -16.82 -18.44 4.78
C ARG A 236 -15.33 -18.19 4.51
N ILE A 237 -14.50 -18.24 5.54
CA ILE A 237 -13.04 -18.10 5.39
C ILE A 237 -12.47 -19.23 4.54
N GLU A 238 -12.93 -20.47 4.73
CA GLU A 238 -12.52 -21.60 3.92
C GLU A 238 -12.91 -21.42 2.44
N ALA A 239 -14.13 -20.99 2.15
CA ALA A 239 -14.59 -20.72 0.79
C ALA A 239 -13.76 -19.63 0.11
N LEU A 240 -13.46 -18.54 0.83
CA LEU A 240 -12.58 -17.47 0.37
C LEU A 240 -11.18 -18.00 0.01
N LEU A 241 -10.54 -18.70 0.94
CA LEU A 241 -9.19 -19.25 0.75
C LEU A 241 -9.13 -20.25 -0.40
N ARG A 242 -10.14 -21.12 -0.53
CA ARG A 242 -10.26 -22.07 -1.65
C ARG A 242 -10.36 -21.37 -3.01
N SER A 243 -11.05 -20.22 -3.07
CA SER A 243 -11.11 -19.41 -4.30
C SER A 243 -9.78 -18.77 -4.67
N LEU A 244 -8.99 -18.37 -3.67
CA LEU A 244 -7.72 -17.66 -3.86
C LEU A 244 -6.56 -18.58 -4.19
N GLU A 245 -6.54 -19.80 -3.65
CA GLU A 245 -5.41 -20.73 -3.72
C GLU A 245 -4.89 -20.96 -5.15
N PRO A 246 -5.73 -21.28 -6.18
CA PRO A 246 -5.24 -21.50 -7.54
C PRO A 246 -4.69 -20.23 -8.19
N VAL A 247 -5.21 -19.06 -7.83
CA VAL A 247 -4.74 -17.78 -8.37
C VAL A 247 -3.43 -17.37 -7.68
N ALA A 248 -3.36 -17.49 -6.37
CA ALA A 248 -2.17 -17.20 -5.58
C ALA A 248 -0.99 -18.06 -6.01
N ALA A 249 -1.22 -19.38 -6.20
CA ALA A 249 -0.20 -20.32 -6.70
C ALA A 249 0.34 -19.91 -8.07
N ARG A 250 -0.55 -19.48 -8.99
CA ARG A 250 -0.16 -19.04 -10.35
C ARG A 250 0.73 -17.81 -10.34
N VAL A 251 0.52 -16.89 -9.39
CA VAL A 251 1.28 -15.63 -9.28
C VAL A 251 2.43 -15.70 -8.26
N GLY A 252 2.73 -16.91 -7.75
CA GLY A 252 3.84 -17.11 -6.81
C GLY A 252 3.60 -16.53 -5.42
N VAL A 253 2.34 -16.32 -5.01
CA VAL A 253 1.96 -15.80 -3.70
C VAL A 253 1.57 -16.92 -2.75
N ARG A 254 2.23 -17.00 -1.60
CA ARG A 254 1.91 -17.95 -0.55
C ARG A 254 0.79 -17.39 0.34
N LEU A 255 -0.25 -18.18 0.57
CA LEU A 255 -1.31 -17.84 1.51
C LEU A 255 -0.93 -18.31 2.93
N GLN A 256 -1.13 -17.43 3.90
CA GLN A 256 -0.94 -17.71 5.32
C GLN A 256 -2.14 -17.20 6.11
N LEU A 257 -2.73 -18.06 6.94
CA LEU A 257 -3.78 -17.68 7.90
C LEU A 257 -3.16 -17.53 9.29
N ASP A 258 -3.48 -16.42 9.96
CA ASP A 258 -3.07 -16.12 11.33
C ASP A 258 -4.29 -15.59 12.11
N PRO A 259 -4.88 -16.36 13.01
CA PRO A 259 -6.05 -15.94 13.79
C PRO A 259 -5.76 -14.77 14.74
N THR A 260 -4.50 -14.55 15.10
CA THR A 260 -4.07 -13.46 16.00
C THR A 260 -3.66 -12.22 15.22
N PHE A 261 -3.57 -12.29 13.88
CA PHE A 261 -3.19 -11.14 13.08
C PHE A 261 -4.27 -10.06 13.15
N GLN A 262 -3.93 -9.02 13.89
CA GLN A 262 -4.70 -7.78 13.96
C GLN A 262 -3.71 -6.64 13.70
N PRO A 263 -3.91 -5.82 12.67
CA PRO A 263 -3.14 -4.60 12.52
C PRO A 263 -3.39 -3.70 13.73
N HIS A 264 -2.40 -2.90 14.11
CA HIS A 264 -2.46 -1.98 15.27
C HIS A 264 -3.59 -0.95 15.21
N PHE A 265 -4.46 -1.06 14.22
CA PHE A 265 -5.53 -0.11 13.94
C PHE A 265 -6.89 -0.73 14.26
N ASP A 266 -7.69 -0.03 15.05
CA ASP A 266 -9.12 -0.34 15.25
C ASP A 266 -9.98 -0.01 14.01
N LEU A 267 -9.33 0.12 12.84
CA LEU A 267 -9.99 0.43 11.57
C LEU A 267 -10.85 -0.73 11.09
N TYR A 268 -10.26 -1.94 11.07
CA TYR A 268 -10.88 -3.10 10.47
C TYR A 268 -11.84 -3.79 11.44
N ASP A 269 -12.96 -4.29 10.92
CA ASP A 269 -14.00 -4.99 11.68
C ASP A 269 -14.41 -6.34 11.11
N GLY A 270 -13.72 -6.78 10.05
CA GLY A 270 -13.92 -8.06 9.38
C GLY A 270 -12.61 -8.73 8.97
N LEU A 271 -12.50 -9.05 7.68
CA LEU A 271 -11.27 -9.51 7.05
C LEU A 271 -10.15 -8.48 7.19
N VAL A 272 -8.94 -8.95 7.50
CA VAL A 272 -7.72 -8.12 7.48
C VAL A 272 -6.62 -8.89 6.76
N PHE A 273 -5.75 -8.18 6.06
CA PHE A 273 -4.64 -8.82 5.36
C PHE A 273 -3.45 -7.88 5.16
N LYS A 274 -2.29 -8.52 4.93
CA LYS A 274 -1.04 -7.83 4.63
C LYS A 274 -0.24 -8.66 3.63
N VAL A 275 0.36 -8.00 2.66
CA VAL A 275 1.33 -8.61 1.75
C VAL A 275 2.73 -8.30 2.26
N VAL A 276 3.48 -9.36 2.53
CA VAL A 276 4.86 -9.28 3.03
C VAL A 276 5.77 -9.99 2.03
N CYS A 277 6.86 -9.33 1.68
CA CYS A 277 7.91 -9.87 0.83
C CYS A 277 9.23 -9.97 1.61
N GLN A 278 10.09 -10.91 1.21
CA GLN A 278 11.46 -10.97 1.72
C GLN A 278 12.26 -9.84 1.06
N GLY A 279 12.70 -8.88 1.87
CA GLY A 279 13.68 -7.88 1.48
C GLY A 279 15.11 -8.37 1.70
N GLN A 280 16.11 -7.52 1.43
CA GLN A 280 17.53 -7.87 1.60
C GLN A 280 17.89 -8.15 3.04
N GLU A 281 17.47 -7.30 3.97
CA GLU A 281 17.83 -7.39 5.40
C GLU A 281 16.66 -7.89 6.26
N ALA A 282 15.44 -7.50 5.91
CA ALA A 282 14.25 -7.80 6.70
C ALA A 282 13.01 -7.98 5.79
N PRO A 283 11.95 -8.63 6.30
CA PRO A 283 10.67 -8.67 5.60
C PRO A 283 10.08 -7.27 5.42
N VAL A 284 9.56 -7.00 4.22
CA VAL A 284 8.97 -5.72 3.82
C VAL A 284 7.48 -5.88 3.57
N ALA A 285 6.65 -5.07 4.24
CA ALA A 285 5.22 -5.02 3.97
C ALA A 285 4.95 -4.04 2.81
N ILE A 286 4.45 -4.57 1.69
CA ILE A 286 4.21 -3.77 0.47
C ILE A 286 2.75 -3.37 0.27
N ALA A 287 1.80 -4.10 0.86
CA ALA A 287 0.39 -3.77 0.83
C ALA A 287 -0.32 -4.23 2.10
N SER A 288 -1.41 -3.55 2.44
CA SER A 288 -2.30 -3.95 3.53
C SER A 288 -3.73 -3.51 3.24
N GLY A 289 -4.70 -4.20 3.85
CA GLY A 289 -6.09 -3.89 3.65
C GLY A 289 -7.02 -4.70 4.56
N GLY A 290 -8.32 -4.55 4.33
CA GLY A 290 -9.35 -5.26 5.05
C GLY A 290 -10.72 -4.61 4.94
N ARG A 291 -11.68 -5.13 5.71
CA ARG A 291 -13.05 -4.62 5.82
C ARG A 291 -13.17 -3.62 6.98
N TYR A 292 -13.84 -2.50 6.72
CA TYR A 292 -13.94 -1.36 7.64
C TYR A 292 -15.34 -0.71 7.62
N ASP A 293 -16.37 -1.52 7.76
CA ASP A 293 -17.78 -1.09 7.71
C ASP A 293 -18.09 0.00 8.73
N ARG A 294 -17.49 -0.07 9.94
CA ARG A 294 -17.64 0.94 11.00
C ARG A 294 -17.12 2.31 10.60
N LEU A 295 -16.03 2.39 9.83
CA LEU A 295 -15.55 3.67 9.32
C LEU A 295 -16.57 4.30 8.36
N VAL A 296 -17.09 3.51 7.43
CA VAL A 296 -18.10 4.00 6.47
C VAL A 296 -19.36 4.46 7.21
N ALA A 297 -19.80 3.71 8.21
CA ALA A 297 -20.96 4.05 9.04
C ALA A 297 -20.83 5.41 9.74
N ARG A 298 -19.61 5.83 10.10
CA ARG A 298 -19.37 7.16 10.70
C ARG A 298 -19.68 8.32 9.75
N PHE A 299 -19.54 8.10 8.44
CA PHE A 299 -19.80 9.13 7.43
C PHE A 299 -21.20 9.02 6.82
N CYS A 300 -21.73 7.82 6.59
CA CYS A 300 -23.03 7.59 5.93
C CYS A 300 -24.18 7.33 6.91
N GLY A 301 -23.89 7.15 8.22
CA GLY A 301 -24.83 6.56 9.17
C GLY A 301 -24.91 5.02 9.03
N ALA A 302 -25.49 4.35 10.02
CA ALA A 302 -25.65 2.90 10.01
C ALA A 302 -26.70 2.48 8.96
N GLY A 303 -26.46 1.36 8.25
CA GLY A 303 -27.40 0.81 7.27
C GLY A 303 -26.70 -0.04 6.21
N ALA A 304 -27.44 -0.52 5.24
CA ALA A 304 -26.94 -1.40 4.18
C ALA A 304 -25.82 -0.76 3.32
N LEU A 305 -25.72 0.58 3.29
CA LEU A 305 -24.68 1.31 2.58
C LEU A 305 -23.39 1.49 3.40
N ALA A 306 -23.42 1.15 4.69
CA ALA A 306 -22.29 1.30 5.60
C ALA A 306 -21.37 0.08 5.51
N ALA A 307 -20.88 -0.22 4.31
CA ALA A 307 -19.94 -1.30 4.09
C ALA A 307 -18.74 -0.78 3.28
N GLY A 308 -17.55 -1.23 3.65
CA GLY A 308 -16.31 -0.87 2.96
C GLY A 308 -15.23 -1.91 3.13
N THR A 309 -14.57 -2.20 2.02
CA THR A 309 -13.38 -3.06 1.99
C THR A 309 -12.39 -2.51 0.98
N GLY A 310 -11.09 -2.56 1.29
CA GLY A 310 -10.07 -1.94 0.44
C GLY A 310 -8.66 -2.37 0.78
N PHE A 311 -7.71 -1.96 -0.05
CA PHE A 311 -6.29 -2.11 0.21
C PHE A 311 -5.48 -0.94 -0.35
N GLY A 312 -4.27 -0.76 0.21
CA GLY A 312 -3.30 0.18 -0.29
C GLY A 312 -1.91 -0.44 -0.39
N PHE A 313 -1.22 -0.15 -1.50
CA PHE A 313 0.20 -0.41 -1.69
C PHE A 313 1.03 0.76 -1.18
N SER A 314 2.14 0.47 -0.49
CA SER A 314 3.22 1.42 -0.24
C SER A 314 4.16 1.43 -1.45
N ILE A 315 4.11 2.48 -2.25
CA ILE A 315 4.94 2.59 -3.46
C ILE A 315 6.43 2.73 -3.09
N ASP A 316 6.73 3.41 -1.98
CA ASP A 316 8.10 3.52 -1.47
C ASP A 316 8.66 2.15 -1.08
N ALA A 317 7.88 1.32 -0.39
CA ALA A 317 8.28 -0.03 -0.01
C ALA A 317 8.50 -0.94 -1.25
N LEU A 318 7.65 -0.81 -2.27
CA LEU A 318 7.85 -1.50 -3.56
C LEU A 318 9.13 -1.04 -4.24
N GLN A 319 9.41 0.27 -4.23
CA GLN A 319 10.62 0.82 -4.82
C GLN A 319 11.87 0.30 -4.10
N GLU A 320 11.87 0.26 -2.77
CA GLU A 320 12.99 -0.28 -1.98
C GLU A 320 13.19 -1.78 -2.25
N LEU A 321 12.11 -2.56 -2.25
CA LEU A 321 12.14 -4.01 -2.50
C LEU A 321 12.73 -4.34 -3.87
N LEU A 322 12.32 -3.61 -4.92
CA LEU A 322 12.68 -3.88 -6.31
C LEU A 322 13.88 -3.07 -6.80
N ALA A 323 14.52 -2.29 -5.92
CA ALA A 323 15.67 -1.44 -6.29
C ALA A 323 16.86 -2.25 -6.83
N SER A 324 17.11 -3.42 -6.25
CA SER A 324 18.20 -4.32 -6.62
C SER A 324 17.95 -5.10 -7.90
N ASP A 325 16.68 -5.35 -8.23
CA ASP A 325 16.30 -6.20 -9.36
C ASP A 325 16.38 -5.48 -10.72
N HIS A 326 16.38 -4.16 -10.70
CA HIS A 326 16.41 -3.32 -11.90
C HIS A 326 17.50 -2.25 -11.80
N PRO A 327 18.78 -2.62 -11.68
CA PRO A 327 19.85 -1.64 -11.53
C PRO A 327 20.07 -0.75 -12.77
N GLY A 328 19.43 -1.04 -13.91
CA GLY A 328 19.75 -0.34 -15.14
C GLY A 328 18.69 -0.23 -16.22
N SER A 329 17.48 -0.75 -16.01
CA SER A 329 16.42 -0.72 -17.05
C SER A 329 15.61 0.56 -16.99
N LEU A 330 16.26 1.67 -17.21
CA LEU A 330 15.58 2.90 -17.59
C LEU A 330 15.43 2.93 -19.11
N GLU A 331 14.42 3.64 -19.59
CA GLU A 331 14.39 4.00 -21.01
C GLU A 331 15.75 4.55 -21.42
N PRO A 332 16.23 4.27 -22.65
CA PRO A 332 17.47 4.83 -23.12
C PRO A 332 17.45 6.35 -22.93
N GLY A 333 18.52 6.91 -22.39
CA GLY A 333 18.62 8.35 -22.19
C GLY A 333 18.31 9.13 -23.48
N PRO A 334 18.12 10.46 -23.43
CA PRO A 334 17.80 11.26 -24.59
C PRO A 334 18.95 11.23 -25.61
N TRP A 335 18.67 11.54 -26.86
CA TRP A 335 19.71 11.90 -27.85
C TRP A 335 20.33 13.25 -27.47
N LEU A 336 21.67 13.37 -27.47
CA LEU A 336 22.32 14.66 -27.38
C LEU A 336 22.45 15.24 -28.77
N VAL A 337 21.76 16.32 -29.08
CA VAL A 337 21.93 17.05 -30.34
C VAL A 337 22.98 18.14 -30.13
N ALA A 338 24.11 18.05 -30.84
CA ALA A 338 25.24 18.95 -30.76
C ALA A 338 25.51 19.60 -32.09
N VAL A 339 26.07 20.81 -32.07
CA VAL A 339 26.42 21.61 -33.24
C VAL A 339 27.93 21.91 -33.27
N ALA A 340 28.52 22.06 -34.46
CA ALA A 340 29.90 22.51 -34.59
C ALA A 340 30.04 24.01 -34.26
N GLU A 341 29.04 24.81 -34.63
CA GLU A 341 29.01 26.24 -34.37
C GLU A 341 27.67 26.70 -33.82
N ILE A 342 27.66 27.72 -32.97
CA ILE A 342 26.44 28.29 -32.35
C ILE A 342 25.46 28.81 -33.41
N SER A 343 25.94 29.24 -34.57
CA SER A 343 25.12 29.63 -35.72
C SER A 343 24.17 28.54 -36.24
N GLN A 344 24.47 27.26 -35.94
CA GLN A 344 23.67 26.08 -36.33
C GLN A 344 22.57 25.69 -35.30
N LEU A 345 22.41 26.44 -34.20
CA LEU A 345 21.36 26.17 -33.21
C LEU A 345 19.95 26.04 -33.82
N PRO A 346 19.50 26.84 -34.81
CA PRO A 346 18.20 26.62 -35.43
C PRO A 346 18.07 25.25 -36.12
N ALA A 347 19.13 24.72 -36.71
CA ALA A 347 19.14 23.39 -37.30
C ALA A 347 19.07 22.29 -36.21
N ALA A 348 19.76 22.48 -35.08
CA ALA A 348 19.70 21.58 -33.96
C ALA A 348 18.29 21.50 -33.38
N LEU A 349 17.61 22.64 -33.20
CA LEU A 349 16.22 22.69 -32.71
C LEU A 349 15.25 22.04 -33.70
N ALA A 350 15.45 22.23 -35.01
CA ALA A 350 14.67 21.56 -36.04
C ALA A 350 14.83 20.02 -35.94
N ARG A 351 16.06 19.54 -35.75
CA ARG A 351 16.37 18.12 -35.59
C ARG A 351 15.74 17.55 -34.30
N MET A 352 15.82 18.28 -33.21
CA MET A 352 15.15 17.89 -31.96
C MET A 352 13.62 17.75 -32.12
N ASN A 353 12.98 18.72 -32.78
CA ASN A 353 11.55 18.68 -33.07
C ASN A 353 11.17 17.48 -33.96
N GLU A 354 12.03 17.05 -34.85
CA GLU A 354 11.81 15.83 -35.62
C GLU A 354 11.87 14.58 -34.75
N LEU A 355 12.87 14.46 -33.89
CA LEU A 355 12.99 13.38 -32.91
C LEU A 355 11.75 13.33 -31.97
N HIS A 356 11.34 14.47 -31.44
CA HIS A 356 10.15 14.55 -30.58
C HIS A 356 8.85 14.09 -31.29
N ARG A 357 8.70 14.43 -32.59
CA ARG A 357 7.57 13.93 -33.41
C ARG A 357 7.62 12.42 -33.64
N GLN A 358 8.80 11.82 -33.59
CA GLN A 358 9.01 10.37 -33.68
C GLN A 358 8.83 9.67 -32.31
N GLY A 359 8.52 10.42 -31.24
CA GLY A 359 8.41 9.90 -29.88
C GLY A 359 9.76 9.72 -29.16
N GLU A 360 10.84 10.19 -29.78
CA GLU A 360 12.18 10.12 -29.21
C GLU A 360 12.46 11.30 -28.28
N SER A 361 13.15 11.05 -27.17
CA SER A 361 13.63 12.12 -26.29
C SER A 361 14.97 12.65 -26.77
N ALA A 362 15.13 13.98 -26.77
CA ALA A 362 16.36 14.64 -27.18
C ALA A 362 16.64 15.87 -26.31
N GLU A 363 17.90 16.14 -26.04
CA GLU A 363 18.35 17.35 -25.37
C GLU A 363 19.45 18.04 -26.23
N MET A 364 19.60 19.35 -26.08
CA MET A 364 20.57 20.13 -26.83
C MET A 364 21.87 20.26 -26.03
N CYS A 365 22.99 20.11 -26.73
CA CYS A 365 24.28 20.50 -26.20
C CYS A 365 24.39 22.04 -26.21
N GLY A 366 24.46 22.65 -25.02
CA GLY A 366 24.52 24.12 -24.88
C GLY A 366 25.87 24.75 -25.32
N GLN A 367 26.86 23.95 -25.69
CA GLN A 367 28.16 24.36 -26.16
C GLN A 367 28.45 23.69 -27.48
N ALA A 368 29.09 24.42 -28.40
CA ALA A 368 29.57 23.86 -29.65
C ALA A 368 30.58 22.72 -29.40
N CYS A 369 30.51 21.69 -30.22
CA CYS A 369 31.43 20.56 -30.24
C CYS A 369 32.19 20.57 -31.56
N GLY A 370 33.49 20.77 -31.51
CA GLY A 370 34.32 20.88 -32.72
C GLY A 370 34.38 19.59 -33.54
N THR A 371 34.06 18.46 -32.93
CA THR A 371 34.05 17.14 -33.57
C THR A 371 32.88 16.27 -33.08
N GLU A 372 32.52 15.31 -33.91
CA GLU A 372 31.53 14.30 -33.55
C GLU A 372 31.96 13.47 -32.33
N GLU A 373 33.26 13.19 -32.19
CA GLU A 373 33.81 12.46 -31.06
C GLU A 373 33.62 13.22 -29.74
N GLU A 374 33.82 14.53 -29.74
CA GLU A 374 33.56 15.38 -28.59
C GLU A 374 32.07 15.35 -28.22
N ALA A 375 31.16 15.37 -29.19
CA ALA A 375 29.73 15.26 -28.97
C ALA A 375 29.36 13.89 -28.33
N ARG A 376 29.96 12.79 -28.80
CA ARG A 376 29.78 11.44 -28.21
C ARG A 376 30.28 11.35 -26.79
N GLN A 377 31.43 11.91 -26.48
CA GLN A 377 31.99 11.93 -25.13
C GLN A 377 31.09 12.72 -24.18
N ARG A 378 30.56 13.86 -24.59
CA ARG A 378 29.59 14.64 -23.79
C ARG A 378 28.27 13.88 -23.59
N ALA A 379 27.78 13.20 -24.62
CA ALA A 379 26.60 12.37 -24.52
C ALA A 379 26.78 11.24 -23.46
N ALA A 380 27.93 10.56 -23.49
CA ALA A 380 28.27 9.53 -22.52
C ALA A 380 28.36 10.09 -21.10
N GLN A 381 29.01 11.25 -20.90
CA GLN A 381 29.10 11.91 -19.60
C GLN A 381 27.72 12.31 -19.01
N ARG A 382 26.76 12.65 -19.88
CA ARG A 382 25.41 13.06 -19.51
C ARG A 382 24.41 11.88 -19.40
N GLY A 383 24.84 10.65 -19.71
CA GLY A 383 23.98 9.48 -19.72
C GLY A 383 23.01 9.45 -20.89
N CYS A 384 23.31 10.16 -21.99
CA CYS A 384 22.52 10.10 -23.20
C CYS A 384 22.74 8.78 -23.94
N ARG A 385 21.76 8.32 -24.74
CA ARG A 385 21.85 7.10 -25.55
C ARG A 385 22.86 7.23 -26.70
N GLY A 386 23.18 8.45 -27.10
CA GLY A 386 24.12 8.77 -28.19
C GLY A 386 24.10 10.24 -28.52
N ALA A 387 24.96 10.65 -29.49
CA ALA A 387 25.01 12.01 -29.97
C ALA A 387 24.56 12.08 -31.44
N ILE A 388 23.89 13.16 -31.78
CA ILE A 388 23.63 13.61 -33.17
C ILE A 388 24.38 14.92 -33.33
N TRP A 389 25.45 14.89 -34.11
CA TRP A 389 26.31 16.05 -34.36
C TRP A 389 26.00 16.64 -35.72
N LEU A 390 25.78 17.95 -35.73
CA LEU A 390 25.55 18.75 -36.92
C LEU A 390 26.82 19.56 -37.16
N GLY A 391 27.66 19.04 -38.03
CA GLY A 391 28.94 19.62 -38.45
C GLY A 391 28.89 20.41 -39.75
#